data_30f3318dde8faa0fac3168ad103cd15d
#
_entry.id   30f3318dde8faa0fac3168ad103cd15d
#
_cell.length_a   1.000
_cell.length_b   1.000
_cell.length_c   1.000
_cell.angle_alpha   90.00
_cell.angle_beta   90.00
_cell.angle_gamma   90.00
#
_symmetry.space_group_name_H-M   'P 1'
#
loop_
_entity.id
_entity.type
_entity.pdbx_description
1 polymer ?
#
loop_
_entity_poly.entity_id
_entity_poly.type
_entity_poly.pdbx_seq_one_letter_code
_entity_poly.pdbx_strand_id
1 'polypeptide(L)'
;MKVNLLDLDRSGMERWFASIGEKPFRARQVLHWIHQRGAHQFDAMTDIARSLRTRLAADAEIRTPAIVGDSTSADGTRKWLLKVDGANAVDSVYIPETGRGTLCISSQAGCTLDCAFCSTGKQGFNRNLTTAEIVSQLWIANQLLGRKQGATRPITNVVLMGMGEPMLNLDALIPALKVMLDDDAYGLSRRRVTVSTSGVIPGMDRLAEECPVALAVSLHAPDDELRNRIVPINRKYPIRELIRACNRYLERAPRDFITFEYVMLDGVNDSIGHARALLPIAAKVRCKFNLIPFNPFPDSGFNRSSPETIRRFAEILQRAGLTVTTRKTRGDAIDAACGQLAGKVSDRTRRTAGRRSTIPLREAAS
;
A
#
# COMPACT_ATOMS: atom_id res chain seq x y z
N MET A 1 25.23 16.98 1.01
CA MET A 1 23.98 16.43 0.40
C MET A 1 22.81 17.07 1.14
N LYS A 2 21.82 17.62 0.43
CA LYS A 2 20.65 18.23 1.05
C LYS A 2 19.76 17.14 1.68
N VAL A 3 19.13 17.49 2.82
CA VAL A 3 18.16 16.60 3.49
C VAL A 3 16.82 16.70 2.79
N ASN A 4 16.26 15.56 2.33
CA ASN A 4 14.90 15.56 1.81
C ASN A 4 13.90 15.59 2.98
N LEU A 5 13.18 16.68 3.16
CA LEU A 5 12.25 16.84 4.28
C LEU A 5 11.06 15.87 4.23
N LEU A 6 10.76 15.28 3.07
CA LEU A 6 9.74 14.22 2.95
C LEU A 6 10.17 12.89 3.58
N ASP A 7 11.46 12.69 3.90
CA ASP A 7 11.93 11.50 4.63
C ASP A 7 11.69 11.60 6.16
N LEU A 8 11.25 12.76 6.64
CA LEU A 8 11.14 13.05 8.07
C LEU A 8 9.67 13.07 8.53
N ASP A 9 9.34 12.30 9.58
CA ASP A 9 8.13 12.50 10.35
C ASP A 9 8.28 13.76 11.26
N ARG A 10 7.24 14.12 12.03
CA ARG A 10 7.29 15.26 12.93
C ARG A 10 8.52 15.23 13.83
N SER A 11 8.78 14.13 14.51
CA SER A 11 9.90 14.04 15.45
C SER A 11 11.26 14.09 14.74
N GLY A 12 11.37 13.50 13.55
CA GLY A 12 12.54 13.62 12.70
C GLY A 12 12.78 15.05 12.25
N MET A 13 11.71 15.73 11.83
CA MET A 13 11.75 17.14 11.44
C MET A 13 12.19 18.03 12.62
N GLU A 14 11.61 17.84 13.80
CA GLU A 14 11.98 18.59 15.02
C GLU A 14 13.45 18.39 15.40
N ARG A 15 13.95 17.15 15.35
CA ARG A 15 15.39 16.86 15.60
C ARG A 15 16.29 17.54 14.58
N TRP A 16 15.92 17.51 13.30
CA TRP A 16 16.71 18.16 12.26
C TRP A 16 16.72 19.69 12.44
N PHE A 17 15.56 20.30 12.72
CA PHE A 17 15.48 21.74 13.00
C PHE A 17 16.31 22.14 14.24
N ALA A 18 16.28 21.32 15.30
CA ALA A 18 17.13 21.54 16.47
C ALA A 18 18.62 21.49 16.12
N SER A 19 19.03 20.58 15.23
CA SER A 19 20.43 20.46 14.79
C SER A 19 20.94 21.68 14.01
N ILE A 20 20.02 22.45 13.42
CA ILE A 20 20.32 23.71 12.77
C ILE A 20 20.01 24.93 13.65
N GLY A 21 19.79 24.76 14.96
CA GLY A 21 19.57 25.82 15.92
C GLY A 21 18.17 26.47 15.88
N GLU A 22 17.20 25.83 15.22
CA GLU A 22 15.84 26.30 15.08
C GLU A 22 14.89 25.67 16.13
N LYS A 23 13.83 26.40 16.49
CA LYS A 23 12.86 25.93 17.48
C LYS A 23 11.90 24.87 16.90
N PRO A 24 11.39 23.92 17.70
CA PRO A 24 10.51 22.83 17.24
C PRO A 24 9.25 23.29 16.50
N PHE A 25 8.67 24.45 16.86
CA PHE A 25 7.48 24.95 16.19
C PHE A 25 7.71 25.29 14.70
N ARG A 26 8.97 25.60 14.32
CA ARG A 26 9.34 25.83 12.91
C ARG A 26 9.22 24.56 12.08
N ALA A 27 9.58 23.42 12.66
CA ALA A 27 9.38 22.11 12.04
C ALA A 27 7.89 21.88 11.70
N ARG A 28 7.00 22.20 12.63
CA ARG A 28 5.55 22.09 12.43
C ARG A 28 5.03 23.01 11.33
N GLN A 29 5.51 24.26 11.28
CA GLN A 29 5.15 25.19 10.21
C GLN A 29 5.55 24.64 8.84
N VAL A 30 6.78 24.14 8.71
CA VAL A 30 7.27 23.55 7.44
C VAL A 30 6.51 22.29 7.08
N LEU A 31 6.23 21.40 8.04
CA LEU A 31 5.42 20.19 7.82
C LEU A 31 4.03 20.56 7.26
N HIS A 32 3.38 21.56 7.85
CA HIS A 32 2.10 22.08 7.39
C HIS A 32 2.17 22.64 5.95
N TRP A 33 3.22 23.42 5.64
CA TRP A 33 3.41 23.93 4.29
C TRP A 33 3.59 22.84 3.25
N ILE A 34 4.43 21.86 3.56
CA ILE A 34 4.69 20.75 2.63
C ILE A 34 3.43 19.90 2.40
N HIS A 35 2.77 19.46 3.46
CA HIS A 35 1.75 18.42 3.36
C HIS A 35 0.31 18.92 3.26
N GLN A 36 0.00 20.06 3.88
CA GLN A 36 -1.36 20.61 3.76
C GLN A 36 -1.49 21.60 2.62
N ARG A 37 -0.48 22.47 2.43
CA ARG A 37 -0.51 23.49 1.38
C ARG A 37 0.16 23.04 0.08
N GLY A 38 0.85 21.88 0.08
CA GLY A 38 1.49 21.31 -1.09
C GLY A 38 2.68 22.10 -1.60
N ALA A 39 3.34 22.86 -0.73
CA ALA A 39 4.54 23.62 -1.12
C ALA A 39 5.70 22.69 -1.46
N HIS A 40 6.33 22.92 -2.60
CA HIS A 40 7.55 22.23 -3.07
C HIS A 40 8.75 23.17 -3.13
N GLN A 41 8.56 24.46 -2.82
CA GLN A 41 9.61 25.49 -2.75
C GLN A 41 9.50 26.25 -1.46
N PHE A 42 10.63 26.53 -0.80
CA PHE A 42 10.66 27.20 0.49
C PHE A 42 10.22 28.67 0.39
N ASP A 43 10.43 29.32 -0.76
CA ASP A 43 10.02 30.70 -0.98
C ASP A 43 8.52 30.94 -0.91
N ALA A 44 7.72 29.90 -1.19
CA ALA A 44 6.27 29.95 -1.03
C ALA A 44 5.80 30.01 0.45
N MET A 45 6.68 29.72 1.42
CA MET A 45 6.35 29.61 2.84
C MET A 45 6.41 31.00 3.50
N THR A 46 5.41 31.84 3.21
CA THR A 46 5.43 33.29 3.52
C THR A 46 5.40 33.65 5.00
N ASP A 47 4.93 32.76 5.86
CA ASP A 47 4.90 32.94 7.33
C ASP A 47 6.22 32.47 8.01
N ILE A 48 7.21 32.04 7.22
CA ILE A 48 8.55 31.68 7.67
C ILE A 48 9.52 32.81 7.31
N ALA A 49 10.36 33.19 8.28
CA ALA A 49 11.35 34.24 8.07
C ALA A 49 12.23 33.99 6.83
N ARG A 50 12.52 35.06 6.06
CA ARG A 50 13.31 34.97 4.82
C ARG A 50 14.66 34.31 5.04
N SER A 51 15.36 34.65 6.13
CA SER A 51 16.65 34.05 6.49
C SER A 51 16.56 32.54 6.65
N LEU A 52 15.49 32.03 7.31
CA LEU A 52 15.28 30.60 7.46
C LEU A 52 14.93 29.96 6.13
N ARG A 53 14.10 30.56 5.28
CA ARG A 53 13.80 30.04 3.94
C ARG A 53 15.07 29.92 3.08
N THR A 54 15.96 30.91 3.11
CA THR A 54 17.25 30.86 2.42
C THR A 54 18.12 29.72 2.94
N ARG A 55 18.15 29.52 4.26
CA ARG A 55 18.89 28.41 4.87
C ARG A 55 18.29 27.05 4.49
N LEU A 56 16.97 26.91 4.54
CA LEU A 56 16.29 25.68 4.12
C LEU A 56 16.59 25.35 2.65
N ALA A 57 16.63 26.36 1.76
CA ALA A 57 17.00 26.15 0.36
C ALA A 57 18.46 25.72 0.18
N ALA A 58 19.35 26.07 1.11
CA ALA A 58 20.76 25.63 1.08
C ALA A 58 20.92 24.20 1.61
N ASP A 59 20.27 23.85 2.73
CA ASP A 59 20.55 22.66 3.52
C ASP A 59 19.53 21.51 3.28
N ALA A 60 18.36 21.82 2.74
CA ALA A 60 17.26 20.87 2.56
C ALA A 60 16.65 20.93 1.15
N GLU A 61 15.82 19.93 0.86
CA GLU A 61 15.02 19.86 -0.36
C GLU A 61 13.65 19.23 -0.07
N ILE A 62 12.70 19.44 -0.98
CA ILE A 62 11.41 18.76 -1.02
C ILE A 62 11.35 18.04 -2.37
N ARG A 63 11.90 16.81 -2.39
CA ARG A 63 12.07 16.06 -3.64
C ARG A 63 11.13 14.87 -3.70
N THR A 64 10.29 14.85 -4.72
CA THR A 64 9.36 13.75 -5.04
C THR A 64 9.85 12.95 -6.24
N PRO A 65 9.44 11.68 -6.39
CA PRO A 65 9.61 10.93 -7.63
C PRO A 65 8.97 11.65 -8.83
N ALA A 66 9.61 11.51 -10.00
CA ALA A 66 9.04 12.03 -11.25
C ALA A 66 7.90 11.12 -11.73
N ILE A 67 6.83 11.72 -12.26
CA ILE A 67 5.75 10.99 -12.91
C ILE A 67 6.22 10.64 -14.32
N VAL A 68 6.24 9.35 -14.65
CA VAL A 68 6.64 8.84 -15.98
C VAL A 68 5.51 8.09 -16.68
N GLY A 69 4.34 8.01 -16.08
CA GLY A 69 3.11 7.48 -16.66
C GLY A 69 1.90 7.97 -15.89
N ASP A 70 0.81 8.25 -16.59
CA ASP A 70 -0.48 8.68 -16.05
C ASP A 70 -1.59 8.12 -16.93
N SER A 71 -2.43 7.27 -16.39
CA SER A 71 -3.49 6.59 -17.11
C SER A 71 -4.78 6.65 -16.31
N THR A 72 -5.89 6.92 -16.99
CA THR A 72 -7.23 6.98 -16.38
C THR A 72 -8.15 5.99 -17.08
N SER A 73 -8.82 5.14 -16.31
CA SER A 73 -9.83 4.20 -16.77
C SER A 73 -11.21 4.87 -16.86
N ALA A 74 -12.13 4.30 -17.66
CA ALA A 74 -13.48 4.78 -17.80
C ALA A 74 -14.29 4.85 -16.49
N ASP A 75 -13.93 4.05 -15.49
CA ASP A 75 -14.53 4.07 -14.16
C ASP A 75 -13.95 5.15 -13.22
N GLY A 76 -13.08 6.03 -13.75
CA GLY A 76 -12.40 7.10 -13.02
C GLY A 76 -11.19 6.65 -12.22
N THR A 77 -10.84 5.38 -12.21
CA THR A 77 -9.60 4.88 -11.60
C THR A 77 -8.40 5.47 -12.34
N ARG A 78 -7.44 6.05 -11.60
CA ARG A 78 -6.25 6.69 -12.16
C ARG A 78 -4.99 6.04 -11.62
N LYS A 79 -4.09 5.68 -12.50
CA LYS A 79 -2.81 5.05 -12.18
C LYS A 79 -1.66 5.95 -12.60
N TRP A 80 -0.73 6.16 -11.67
CA TRP A 80 0.53 6.86 -11.93
C TRP A 80 1.71 5.91 -11.79
N LEU A 81 2.62 6.00 -12.74
CA LEU A 81 3.92 5.36 -12.67
C LEU A 81 4.95 6.38 -12.21
N LEU A 82 5.55 6.15 -11.05
CA LEU A 82 6.46 7.08 -10.36
C LEU A 82 7.88 6.54 -10.42
N LYS A 83 8.78 7.28 -11.06
CA LYS A 83 10.20 6.93 -11.18
C LYS A 83 10.92 7.17 -9.86
N VAL A 84 11.32 6.10 -9.18
CA VAL A 84 11.99 6.17 -7.87
C VAL A 84 13.52 6.20 -7.97
N ASP A 85 14.08 5.71 -9.09
CA ASP A 85 15.49 5.85 -9.44
C ASP A 85 15.73 5.64 -10.95
N GLY A 86 17.00 5.52 -11.38
CA GLY A 86 17.34 5.35 -12.81
C GLY A 86 16.74 4.11 -13.47
N ALA A 87 16.51 3.05 -12.71
CA ALA A 87 16.10 1.73 -13.20
C ALA A 87 14.69 1.30 -12.74
N ASN A 88 14.14 1.94 -11.71
CA ASN A 88 12.91 1.50 -11.06
C ASN A 88 11.82 2.57 -11.09
N ALA A 89 10.59 2.11 -11.31
CA ALA A 89 9.38 2.91 -11.15
C ALA A 89 8.29 2.06 -10.49
N VAL A 90 7.47 2.69 -9.67
CA VAL A 90 6.39 2.02 -8.92
C VAL A 90 5.04 2.60 -9.26
N ASP A 91 4.02 1.76 -9.19
CA ASP A 91 2.64 2.17 -9.41
C ASP A 91 2.00 2.76 -8.15
N SER A 92 1.19 3.78 -8.34
CA SER A 92 0.24 4.31 -7.35
C SER A 92 -1.12 4.47 -8.01
N VAL A 93 -2.20 4.05 -7.34
CA VAL A 93 -3.54 3.98 -7.94
C VAL A 93 -4.57 4.71 -7.08
N TYR A 94 -5.27 5.66 -7.70
CA TYR A 94 -6.41 6.32 -7.09
C TYR A 94 -7.72 5.68 -7.56
N ILE A 95 -8.58 5.31 -6.62
CA ILE A 95 -9.87 4.67 -6.85
C ILE A 95 -10.96 5.59 -6.29
N PRO A 96 -11.71 6.31 -7.15
CA PRO A 96 -12.84 7.14 -6.73
C PRO A 96 -14.08 6.29 -6.45
N GLU A 97 -14.78 6.65 -5.38
CA GLU A 97 -16.11 6.14 -5.04
C GLU A 97 -16.97 7.30 -4.49
N THR A 98 -18.29 7.15 -4.51
CA THR A 98 -19.19 8.17 -3.96
C THR A 98 -18.87 8.42 -2.49
N GLY A 99 -18.44 9.65 -2.16
CA GLY A 99 -18.08 10.06 -0.80
C GLY A 99 -16.77 9.48 -0.27
N ARG A 100 -16.00 8.76 -1.11
CA ARG A 100 -14.74 8.13 -0.72
C ARG A 100 -13.73 8.14 -1.86
N GLY A 101 -12.49 8.52 -1.57
CA GLY A 101 -11.36 8.33 -2.47
C GLY A 101 -10.30 7.46 -1.80
N THR A 102 -9.93 6.35 -2.42
CA THR A 102 -8.90 5.44 -1.90
C THR A 102 -7.65 5.54 -2.74
N LEU A 103 -6.52 5.81 -2.11
CA LEU A 103 -5.21 5.76 -2.75
C LEU A 103 -4.49 4.47 -2.35
N CYS A 104 -4.16 3.65 -3.34
CA CYS A 104 -3.33 2.46 -3.20
C CYS A 104 -1.88 2.86 -3.50
N ILE A 105 -0.98 2.63 -2.53
CA ILE A 105 0.43 3.01 -2.62
C ILE A 105 1.35 1.81 -2.45
N SER A 106 2.56 1.95 -3.00
CA SER A 106 3.62 0.96 -3.00
C SER A 106 4.63 1.20 -1.88
N SER A 107 5.27 0.13 -1.39
CA SER A 107 6.29 0.15 -0.33
C SER A 107 7.67 -0.35 -0.78
N GLN A 108 7.75 -1.03 -1.92
CA GLN A 108 8.99 -1.57 -2.47
C GLN A 108 9.01 -1.41 -4.00
N ALA A 109 10.19 -1.34 -4.60
CA ALA A 109 10.40 -1.54 -6.02
C ALA A 109 10.46 -3.06 -6.28
N GLY A 110 9.35 -3.62 -6.80
CA GLY A 110 9.10 -5.06 -6.82
C GLY A 110 8.57 -5.59 -5.50
N CYS A 111 8.73 -6.88 -5.24
CA CYS A 111 8.32 -7.51 -3.98
C CYS A 111 9.34 -8.56 -3.53
N THR A 112 9.69 -8.52 -2.25
CA THR A 112 10.56 -9.53 -1.64
C THR A 112 9.90 -10.91 -1.63
N LEU A 113 8.56 -10.97 -1.59
CA LEU A 113 7.78 -12.22 -1.60
C LEU A 113 7.41 -12.64 -3.03
N ASP A 114 7.28 -13.95 -3.25
CA ASP A 114 6.91 -14.56 -4.54
C ASP A 114 5.53 -15.22 -4.47
N CYS A 115 4.49 -14.43 -4.18
CA CYS A 115 3.12 -14.93 -4.22
C CYS A 115 2.74 -15.32 -5.65
N ALA A 116 2.23 -16.56 -5.82
CA ALA A 116 2.03 -17.16 -7.14
C ALA A 116 1.07 -16.38 -8.06
N PHE A 117 0.09 -15.71 -7.48
CA PHE A 117 -1.00 -14.96 -8.15
C PHE A 117 -0.70 -13.45 -8.30
N CYS A 118 0.53 -12.99 -8.00
CA CYS A 118 0.84 -11.56 -7.95
C CYS A 118 1.88 -11.18 -9.02
N SER A 119 1.53 -10.27 -9.92
CA SER A 119 2.44 -9.76 -10.96
C SER A 119 3.68 -9.10 -10.35
N THR A 120 3.53 -8.28 -9.31
CA THR A 120 4.66 -7.66 -8.60
C THR A 120 5.62 -8.72 -8.03
N GLY A 121 5.09 -9.81 -7.44
CA GLY A 121 5.90 -10.92 -6.93
C GLY A 121 6.70 -11.61 -8.04
N LYS A 122 6.12 -11.72 -9.23
CA LYS A 122 6.77 -12.33 -10.40
C LYS A 122 7.88 -11.47 -11.00
N GLN A 123 7.84 -10.15 -10.81
CA GLN A 123 8.89 -9.24 -11.27
C GLN A 123 10.18 -9.28 -10.44
N GLY A 124 10.13 -9.92 -9.26
CA GLY A 124 11.24 -9.92 -8.33
C GLY A 124 11.33 -8.67 -7.47
N PHE A 125 12.49 -8.40 -6.91
CA PHE A 125 12.72 -7.34 -5.93
C PHE A 125 14.00 -6.57 -6.26
N ASN A 126 13.95 -5.26 -6.12
CA ASN A 126 15.14 -4.41 -6.21
C ASN A 126 15.51 -3.82 -4.85
N ARG A 127 14.66 -3.00 -4.26
CA ARG A 127 14.91 -2.32 -2.98
C ARG A 127 13.62 -1.88 -2.28
N ASN A 128 13.78 -1.55 -1.03
CA ASN A 128 12.79 -0.81 -0.27
C ASN A 128 12.66 0.62 -0.77
N LEU A 129 11.46 1.19 -0.71
CA LEU A 129 11.24 2.62 -0.91
C LEU A 129 11.65 3.38 0.35
N THR A 130 12.13 4.63 0.19
CA THR A 130 12.38 5.54 1.30
C THR A 130 11.05 6.09 1.85
N THR A 131 11.09 6.72 3.02
CA THR A 131 9.93 7.43 3.59
C THR A 131 9.41 8.48 2.62
N ALA A 132 10.32 9.29 2.02
CA ALA A 132 9.96 10.29 1.02
C ALA A 132 9.24 9.66 -0.18
N GLU A 133 9.72 8.55 -0.71
CA GLU A 133 9.10 7.87 -1.85
C GLU A 133 7.71 7.31 -1.52
N ILE A 134 7.50 6.83 -0.28
CA ILE A 134 6.18 6.36 0.18
C ILE A 134 5.22 7.53 0.36
N VAL A 135 5.62 8.59 1.07
CA VAL A 135 4.79 9.77 1.34
C VAL A 135 4.50 10.55 0.07
N SER A 136 5.46 10.62 -0.85
CA SER A 136 5.32 11.34 -2.12
C SER A 136 4.18 10.81 -2.98
N GLN A 137 3.83 9.53 -2.89
CA GLN A 137 2.69 8.98 -3.62
C GLN A 137 1.38 9.68 -3.20
N LEU A 138 1.20 9.91 -1.89
CA LEU A 138 0.05 10.66 -1.37
C LEU A 138 0.16 12.15 -1.69
N TRP A 139 1.35 12.74 -1.60
CA TRP A 139 1.61 14.14 -1.91
C TRP A 139 1.28 14.45 -3.39
N ILE A 140 1.85 13.68 -4.32
CA ILE A 140 1.62 13.80 -5.78
C ILE A 140 0.15 13.63 -6.11
N ALA A 141 -0.50 12.59 -5.58
CA ALA A 141 -1.91 12.33 -5.84
C ALA A 141 -2.81 13.50 -5.38
N ASN A 142 -2.53 14.10 -4.22
CA ASN A 142 -3.26 15.29 -3.75
C ASN A 142 -3.06 16.50 -4.66
N GLN A 143 -1.86 16.72 -5.21
CA GLN A 143 -1.59 17.81 -6.16
C GLN A 143 -2.39 17.58 -7.46
N LEU A 144 -2.31 16.39 -8.04
CA LEU A 144 -2.96 16.05 -9.30
C LEU A 144 -4.49 15.99 -9.21
N LEU A 145 -5.03 15.70 -8.04
CA LEU A 145 -6.48 15.69 -7.77
C LEU A 145 -7.00 17.05 -7.30
N GLY A 146 -6.14 18.07 -7.25
CA GLY A 146 -6.55 19.43 -6.93
C GLY A 146 -7.03 19.63 -5.49
N ARG A 147 -6.38 18.98 -4.51
CA ARG A 147 -6.68 19.19 -3.08
C ARG A 147 -6.55 20.68 -2.73
N LYS A 148 -7.63 21.28 -2.25
CA LYS A 148 -7.65 22.65 -1.75
C LYS A 148 -7.85 22.66 -0.24
N GLN A 149 -7.20 23.60 0.46
CA GLN A 149 -7.40 23.79 1.89
C GLN A 149 -8.86 24.17 2.16
N GLY A 150 -9.51 23.55 3.14
CA GLY A 150 -10.92 23.80 3.48
C GLY A 150 -11.94 23.09 2.58
N ALA A 151 -11.54 22.47 1.47
CA ALA A 151 -12.43 21.70 0.61
C ALA A 151 -12.49 20.22 1.00
N THR A 152 -13.47 19.51 0.44
CA THR A 152 -13.57 18.04 0.58
C THR A 152 -12.30 17.37 0.09
N ARG A 153 -11.70 16.53 0.91
CA ARG A 153 -10.46 15.83 0.57
C ARG A 153 -10.72 14.80 -0.52
N PRO A 154 -10.02 14.83 -1.67
CA PRO A 154 -10.20 13.82 -2.71
C PRO A 154 -9.75 12.43 -2.23
N ILE A 155 -8.72 12.36 -1.39
CA ILE A 155 -8.22 11.11 -0.81
C ILE A 155 -8.65 11.05 0.65
N THR A 156 -9.53 10.10 0.94
CA THR A 156 -10.06 9.84 2.29
C THR A 156 -9.46 8.60 2.94
N ASN A 157 -8.91 7.70 2.14
CA ASN A 157 -8.33 6.43 2.58
C ASN A 157 -7.01 6.17 1.86
N VAL A 158 -6.04 5.60 2.58
CA VAL A 158 -4.78 5.11 2.02
C VAL A 158 -4.64 3.63 2.31
N VAL A 159 -4.29 2.83 1.31
CA VAL A 159 -4.04 1.40 1.47
C VAL A 159 -2.67 1.04 0.92
N LEU A 160 -1.87 0.35 1.73
CA LEU A 160 -0.56 -0.17 1.31
C LEU A 160 -0.76 -1.58 0.73
N MET A 161 -1.37 -1.61 -0.44
CA MET A 161 -1.72 -2.82 -1.21
C MET A 161 -1.16 -2.74 -2.64
N GLY A 162 -0.23 -1.81 -2.88
CA GLY A 162 0.52 -1.67 -4.11
C GLY A 162 1.68 -2.65 -4.20
N MET A 163 2.78 -2.20 -4.77
CA MET A 163 3.97 -3.04 -4.92
C MET A 163 4.72 -3.21 -3.60
N GLY A 164 5.10 -4.47 -3.27
CA GLY A 164 5.94 -4.81 -2.13
C GLY A 164 5.19 -5.41 -0.92
N GLU A 165 5.97 -5.94 0.02
CA GLU A 165 5.53 -6.37 1.35
C GLU A 165 5.87 -5.27 2.37
N PRO A 166 4.87 -4.53 2.87
CA PRO A 166 5.12 -3.38 3.75
C PRO A 166 5.84 -3.73 5.05
N MET A 167 5.58 -4.94 5.60
CA MET A 167 6.21 -5.39 6.86
C MET A 167 7.72 -5.63 6.74
N LEU A 168 8.25 -5.69 5.52
CA LEU A 168 9.69 -5.82 5.26
C LEU A 168 10.36 -4.45 4.98
N ASN A 169 9.60 -3.35 5.12
CA ASN A 169 10.08 -1.98 4.97
C ASN A 169 9.63 -1.05 6.11
N LEU A 170 9.55 -1.54 7.32
CA LEU A 170 8.97 -0.77 8.45
C LEU A 170 9.79 0.46 8.84
N ASP A 171 11.11 0.47 8.62
CA ASP A 171 11.97 1.62 8.95
C ASP A 171 11.58 2.87 8.15
N ALA A 172 11.18 2.70 6.89
CA ALA A 172 10.66 3.78 6.08
C ALA A 172 9.13 3.95 6.19
N LEU A 173 8.41 2.86 6.41
CA LEU A 173 6.97 2.87 6.47
C LEU A 173 6.42 3.55 7.71
N ILE A 174 6.97 3.28 8.89
CA ILE A 174 6.47 3.85 10.15
C ILE A 174 6.54 5.38 10.16
N PRO A 175 7.65 6.02 9.78
CA PRO A 175 7.67 7.48 9.63
C PRO A 175 6.64 7.97 8.59
N ALA A 176 6.48 7.28 7.46
CA ALA A 176 5.48 7.65 6.44
C ALA A 176 4.04 7.57 7.00
N LEU A 177 3.72 6.52 7.76
CA LEU A 177 2.42 6.39 8.43
C LEU A 177 2.19 7.52 9.44
N LYS A 178 3.21 7.86 10.25
CA LYS A 178 3.13 8.97 11.21
C LYS A 178 2.83 10.30 10.51
N VAL A 179 3.44 10.58 9.35
CA VAL A 179 3.13 11.76 8.53
C VAL A 179 1.68 11.71 8.02
N MET A 180 1.19 10.55 7.56
CA MET A 180 -0.20 10.41 7.08
C MET A 180 -1.22 10.65 8.18
N LEU A 181 -0.90 10.29 9.43
CA LEU A 181 -1.78 10.44 10.58
C LEU A 181 -1.68 11.80 11.25
N ASP A 182 -0.58 12.53 11.05
CA ASP A 182 -0.29 13.81 11.70
C ASP A 182 -1.27 14.90 11.27
N ASP A 183 -1.86 15.61 12.26
CA ASP A 183 -2.86 16.66 12.02
C ASP A 183 -2.26 17.89 11.32
N ASP A 184 -0.97 18.18 11.51
CA ASP A 184 -0.26 19.24 10.77
C ASP A 184 0.16 18.79 9.35
N ALA A 185 -0.05 17.51 8.99
CA ALA A 185 0.21 16.98 7.65
C ALA A 185 -1.09 16.56 6.94
N TYR A 186 -1.44 15.27 6.99
CA TYR A 186 -2.63 14.79 6.28
C TYR A 186 -3.82 14.56 7.21
N GLY A 187 -3.65 14.35 8.51
CA GLY A 187 -4.69 14.13 9.50
C GLY A 187 -5.64 12.99 9.15
N LEU A 188 -5.10 11.91 8.59
CA LEU A 188 -5.90 10.71 8.32
C LEU A 188 -6.12 9.94 9.62
N SER A 189 -7.33 9.45 9.83
CA SER A 189 -7.59 8.56 10.97
C SER A 189 -6.90 7.22 10.79
N ARG A 190 -6.41 6.62 11.86
CA ARG A 190 -5.81 5.26 11.88
C ARG A 190 -6.70 4.20 11.22
N ARG A 191 -8.03 4.37 11.24
CA ARG A 191 -9.01 3.49 10.60
C ARG A 191 -9.07 3.66 9.08
N ARG A 192 -8.55 4.77 8.55
CA ARG A 192 -8.57 5.10 7.12
C ARG A 192 -7.24 4.83 6.43
N VAL A 193 -6.22 4.46 7.19
CA VAL A 193 -4.94 3.96 6.68
C VAL A 193 -4.90 2.45 6.94
N THR A 194 -4.73 1.66 5.88
CA THR A 194 -4.68 0.19 5.98
C THR A 194 -3.34 -0.31 5.48
N VAL A 195 -2.62 -1.02 6.32
CA VAL A 195 -1.44 -1.79 5.91
C VAL A 195 -1.86 -3.21 5.59
N SER A 196 -1.44 -3.72 4.44
CA SER A 196 -1.64 -5.12 4.05
C SER A 196 -0.35 -5.89 4.23
N THR A 197 -0.46 -7.16 4.61
CA THR A 197 0.69 -8.07 4.71
C THR A 197 0.32 -9.49 4.31
N SER A 198 1.30 -10.19 3.77
CA SER A 198 1.18 -11.65 3.54
C SER A 198 1.45 -12.47 4.82
N GLY A 199 1.69 -11.80 5.96
CA GLY A 199 1.87 -12.46 7.26
C GLY A 199 3.31 -12.52 7.75
N VAL A 200 4.06 -11.43 7.62
CA VAL A 200 5.39 -11.29 8.23
C VAL A 200 5.22 -10.93 9.70
N ILE A 201 5.14 -11.96 10.57
CA ILE A 201 4.76 -11.83 11.97
C ILE A 201 5.60 -10.81 12.76
N PRO A 202 6.95 -10.82 12.73
CA PRO A 202 7.72 -9.81 13.46
C PRO A 202 7.39 -8.37 13.04
N GLY A 203 7.06 -8.16 11.76
CA GLY A 203 6.64 -6.86 11.28
C GLY A 203 5.25 -6.47 11.79
N MET A 204 4.32 -7.43 11.90
CA MET A 204 3.00 -7.19 12.49
C MET A 204 3.12 -6.76 13.97
N ASP A 205 3.93 -7.46 14.75
CA ASP A 205 4.15 -7.14 16.17
C ASP A 205 4.77 -5.74 16.32
N ARG A 206 5.80 -5.41 15.53
CA ARG A 206 6.42 -4.08 15.52
C ARG A 206 5.45 -2.97 15.11
N LEU A 207 4.64 -3.18 14.05
CA LEU A 207 3.64 -2.20 13.63
C LEU A 207 2.57 -1.95 14.72
N ALA A 208 2.16 -3.00 15.44
CA ALA A 208 1.23 -2.90 16.56
C ALA A 208 1.78 -2.01 17.69
N GLU A 209 3.08 -2.03 17.93
CA GLU A 209 3.74 -1.25 18.97
C GLU A 209 3.97 0.20 18.55
N GLU A 210 4.53 0.42 17.36
CA GLU A 210 5.03 1.73 16.96
C GLU A 210 3.97 2.62 16.27
N CYS A 211 3.05 2.04 15.49
CA CYS A 211 2.05 2.80 14.73
C CYS A 211 0.85 1.93 14.32
N PRO A 212 0.00 1.45 15.25
CA PRO A 212 -1.13 0.58 14.92
C PRO A 212 -2.16 1.30 14.07
N VAL A 213 -2.38 0.79 12.85
CA VAL A 213 -3.38 1.23 11.87
C VAL A 213 -4.31 0.07 11.51
N ALA A 214 -5.28 0.26 10.61
CA ALA A 214 -6.09 -0.86 10.14
C ALA A 214 -5.21 -1.90 9.44
N LEU A 215 -5.43 -3.19 9.72
CA LEU A 215 -4.64 -4.29 9.17
C LEU A 215 -5.48 -5.14 8.22
N ALA A 216 -4.90 -5.44 7.05
CA ALA A 216 -5.38 -6.46 6.14
C ALA A 216 -4.33 -7.58 6.04
N VAL A 217 -4.80 -8.81 6.02
CA VAL A 217 -3.94 -9.99 5.94
C VAL A 217 -4.30 -10.82 4.72
N SER A 218 -3.36 -11.02 3.84
CA SER A 218 -3.45 -11.88 2.66
C SER A 218 -3.46 -13.35 3.10
N LEU A 219 -4.65 -13.89 3.35
CA LEU A 219 -4.83 -15.27 3.79
C LEU A 219 -4.81 -16.24 2.61
N HIS A 220 -5.70 -16.05 1.65
CA HIS A 220 -5.80 -16.69 0.33
C HIS A 220 -5.97 -18.22 0.31
N ALA A 221 -5.84 -18.92 1.44
CA ALA A 221 -6.05 -20.35 1.54
C ALA A 221 -6.59 -20.73 2.93
N PRO A 222 -7.35 -21.84 3.06
CA PRO A 222 -7.89 -22.28 4.33
C PRO A 222 -6.94 -23.23 5.10
N ASP A 223 -5.85 -23.70 4.48
CA ASP A 223 -4.88 -24.63 5.05
C ASP A 223 -3.45 -24.27 4.63
N ASP A 224 -2.48 -24.83 5.37
CA ASP A 224 -1.07 -24.55 5.16
C ASP A 224 -0.51 -25.17 3.89
N GLU A 225 -1.04 -26.30 3.41
CA GLU A 225 -0.57 -26.97 2.20
C GLU A 225 -0.82 -26.08 0.99
N LEU A 226 -2.05 -25.64 0.80
CA LEU A 226 -2.40 -24.74 -0.29
C LEU A 226 -1.73 -23.37 -0.12
N ARG A 227 -1.70 -22.84 1.10
CA ARG A 227 -1.09 -21.54 1.37
C ARG A 227 0.42 -21.55 1.09
N ASN A 228 1.14 -22.64 1.39
CA ASN A 228 2.56 -22.80 1.05
C ASN A 228 2.84 -22.73 -0.45
N ARG A 229 1.87 -23.14 -1.27
CA ARG A 229 1.96 -23.11 -2.74
C ARG A 229 1.74 -21.72 -3.31
N ILE A 230 0.75 -20.97 -2.81
CA ILE A 230 0.34 -19.70 -3.40
C ILE A 230 0.88 -18.48 -2.64
N VAL A 231 1.23 -18.62 -1.35
CA VAL A 231 1.80 -17.57 -0.48
C VAL A 231 3.01 -18.15 0.26
N PRO A 232 4.20 -18.24 -0.35
CA PRO A 232 5.34 -19.03 0.15
C PRO A 232 5.86 -18.63 1.53
N ILE A 233 5.64 -17.39 2.00
CA ILE A 233 6.01 -16.95 3.35
C ILE A 233 5.32 -17.77 4.44
N ASN A 234 4.22 -18.46 4.13
CA ASN A 234 3.53 -19.36 5.04
C ASN A 234 4.42 -20.48 5.58
N ARG A 235 5.39 -20.94 4.82
CA ARG A 235 6.38 -21.95 5.27
C ARG A 235 7.14 -21.48 6.51
N LYS A 236 7.36 -20.16 6.63
CA LYS A 236 8.02 -19.54 7.79
C LYS A 236 7.02 -19.19 8.88
N TYR A 237 5.81 -18.77 8.50
CA TYR A 237 4.77 -18.32 9.41
C TYR A 237 3.45 -19.01 9.06
N PRO A 238 3.20 -20.25 9.58
CA PRO A 238 2.00 -21.01 9.29
C PRO A 238 0.72 -20.30 9.79
N ILE A 239 -0.43 -20.69 9.24
CA ILE A 239 -1.73 -20.09 9.56
C ILE A 239 -1.98 -20.02 11.07
N ARG A 240 -1.63 -21.04 11.82
CA ARG A 240 -1.80 -21.03 13.29
C ARG A 240 -1.06 -19.88 13.96
N GLU A 241 0.20 -19.66 13.58
CA GLU A 241 1.03 -18.56 14.11
C GLU A 241 0.52 -17.20 13.62
N LEU A 242 0.10 -17.12 12.36
CA LEU A 242 -0.49 -15.91 11.78
C LEU A 242 -1.75 -15.48 12.54
N ILE A 243 -2.65 -16.41 12.87
CA ILE A 243 -3.88 -16.12 13.64
C ILE A 243 -3.54 -15.63 15.06
N ARG A 244 -2.55 -16.21 15.71
CA ARG A 244 -2.05 -15.70 17.00
C ARG A 244 -1.53 -14.27 16.90
N ALA A 245 -0.76 -13.96 15.85
CA ALA A 245 -0.26 -12.61 15.60
C ALA A 245 -1.40 -11.63 15.31
N CYS A 246 -2.43 -12.04 14.57
CA CYS A 246 -3.64 -11.24 14.35
C CYS A 246 -4.34 -10.88 15.67
N ASN A 247 -4.46 -11.82 16.60
CA ASN A 247 -5.07 -11.55 17.92
C ASN A 247 -4.23 -10.56 18.74
N ARG A 248 -2.91 -10.72 18.79
CA ARG A 248 -2.02 -9.73 19.45
C ARG A 248 -2.15 -8.34 18.82
N TYR A 249 -2.22 -8.27 17.49
CA TYR A 249 -2.41 -7.00 16.79
C TYR A 249 -3.72 -6.32 17.17
N LEU A 250 -4.81 -7.09 17.33
CA LEU A 250 -6.14 -6.57 17.69
C LEU A 250 -6.17 -5.87 19.04
N GLU A 251 -5.29 -6.22 19.97
CA GLU A 251 -5.20 -5.56 21.30
C GLU A 251 -4.85 -4.06 21.18
N ARG A 252 -4.21 -3.64 20.08
CA ARG A 252 -3.76 -2.25 19.83
C ARG A 252 -4.37 -1.63 18.57
N ALA A 253 -5.07 -2.40 17.78
CA ALA A 253 -5.63 -1.98 16.51
C ALA A 253 -6.72 -0.91 16.68
N PRO A 254 -6.87 0.03 15.73
CA PRO A 254 -7.95 1.03 15.76
C PRO A 254 -9.32 0.45 15.35
N ARG A 255 -9.35 -0.80 14.90
CA ARG A 255 -10.54 -1.59 14.56
C ARG A 255 -10.53 -2.89 15.34
N ASP A 256 -11.69 -3.39 15.66
CA ASP A 256 -11.89 -4.63 16.41
C ASP A 256 -11.92 -5.90 15.52
N PHE A 257 -11.46 -5.78 14.28
CA PHE A 257 -11.39 -6.89 13.33
C PHE A 257 -10.20 -6.77 12.39
N ILE A 258 -9.70 -7.92 11.95
CA ILE A 258 -8.75 -8.07 10.83
C ILE A 258 -9.53 -8.18 9.52
N THR A 259 -9.05 -7.57 8.44
CA THR A 259 -9.56 -7.84 7.10
C THR A 259 -8.75 -8.97 6.48
N PHE A 260 -9.35 -10.15 6.27
CA PHE A 260 -8.72 -11.20 5.46
C PHE A 260 -9.00 -10.96 3.98
N GLU A 261 -7.95 -10.75 3.23
CA GLU A 261 -7.99 -10.70 1.77
C GLU A 261 -7.92 -12.14 1.23
N TYR A 262 -8.81 -12.49 0.32
CA TYR A 262 -8.90 -13.83 -0.26
C TYR A 262 -9.10 -13.73 -1.76
N VAL A 263 -8.03 -13.99 -2.54
CA VAL A 263 -8.09 -14.03 -3.99
C VAL A 263 -8.82 -15.29 -4.44
N MET A 264 -9.75 -15.16 -5.37
CA MET A 264 -10.57 -16.26 -5.88
C MET A 264 -9.95 -16.81 -7.18
N LEU A 265 -9.27 -17.95 -7.07
CA LEU A 265 -8.56 -18.64 -8.15
C LEU A 265 -9.38 -19.86 -8.57
N ASP A 266 -9.83 -19.89 -9.83
CA ASP A 266 -10.69 -20.94 -10.38
C ASP A 266 -10.06 -22.32 -10.24
N GLY A 267 -10.80 -23.26 -9.65
CA GLY A 267 -10.37 -24.63 -9.42
C GLY A 267 -9.20 -24.81 -8.43
N VAL A 268 -8.76 -23.74 -7.76
CA VAL A 268 -7.59 -23.80 -6.86
C VAL A 268 -7.99 -23.63 -5.39
N ASN A 269 -8.69 -22.54 -5.05
CA ASN A 269 -9.04 -22.20 -3.67
C ASN A 269 -10.50 -21.77 -3.49
N ASP A 270 -11.34 -21.96 -4.48
CA ASP A 270 -12.67 -21.39 -4.61
C ASP A 270 -13.84 -22.37 -4.39
N SER A 271 -13.52 -23.63 -4.01
CA SER A 271 -14.56 -24.65 -3.78
C SER A 271 -15.39 -24.38 -2.50
N ILE A 272 -16.58 -24.97 -2.44
CA ILE A 272 -17.43 -24.99 -1.23
C ILE A 272 -16.68 -25.58 -0.03
N GLY A 273 -15.84 -26.59 -0.25
CA GLY A 273 -14.98 -27.18 0.77
C GLY A 273 -14.00 -26.16 1.35
N HIS A 274 -13.37 -25.34 0.50
CA HIS A 274 -12.49 -24.27 0.93
C HIS A 274 -13.21 -23.20 1.75
N ALA A 275 -14.43 -22.79 1.34
CA ALA A 275 -15.23 -21.84 2.10
C ALA A 275 -15.56 -22.37 3.52
N ARG A 276 -15.95 -23.63 3.62
CA ARG A 276 -16.23 -24.27 4.92
C ARG A 276 -14.98 -24.40 5.79
N ALA A 277 -13.83 -24.70 5.19
CA ALA A 277 -12.56 -24.82 5.90
C ALA A 277 -12.04 -23.48 6.46
N LEU A 278 -12.52 -22.33 5.97
CA LEU A 278 -12.24 -21.01 6.56
C LEU A 278 -13.00 -20.77 7.87
N LEU A 279 -14.13 -21.43 8.14
CA LEU A 279 -14.96 -21.17 9.33
C LEU A 279 -14.21 -21.42 10.65
N PRO A 280 -13.47 -22.53 10.82
CA PRO A 280 -12.67 -22.75 12.02
C PRO A 280 -11.55 -21.71 12.22
N ILE A 281 -11.03 -21.12 11.13
CA ILE A 281 -10.04 -20.03 11.20
C ILE A 281 -10.75 -18.76 11.70
N ALA A 282 -11.86 -18.40 11.08
CA ALA A 282 -12.65 -17.22 11.43
C ALA A 282 -13.16 -17.24 12.88
N ALA A 283 -13.46 -18.43 13.42
CA ALA A 283 -13.87 -18.60 14.81
C ALA A 283 -12.76 -18.25 15.83
N LYS A 284 -11.48 -18.21 15.41
CA LYS A 284 -10.33 -17.96 16.29
C LYS A 284 -9.88 -16.50 16.35
N VAL A 285 -10.42 -15.64 15.49
CA VAL A 285 -10.03 -14.23 15.39
C VAL A 285 -11.18 -13.38 14.86
N ARG A 286 -11.42 -12.22 15.46
CA ARG A 286 -12.42 -11.28 14.90
C ARG A 286 -11.97 -10.80 13.52
N CYS A 287 -12.73 -11.12 12.50
CA CYS A 287 -12.36 -10.83 11.13
C CYS A 287 -13.56 -10.53 10.23
N LYS A 288 -13.26 -9.97 9.08
CA LYS A 288 -14.12 -9.94 7.91
C LYS A 288 -13.35 -10.47 6.71
N PHE A 289 -14.06 -10.96 5.71
CA PHE A 289 -13.46 -11.40 4.46
C PHE A 289 -13.70 -10.39 3.35
N ASN A 290 -12.66 -10.20 2.55
CA ASN A 290 -12.71 -9.44 1.31
C ASN A 290 -12.31 -10.38 0.16
N LEU A 291 -13.31 -10.84 -0.58
CA LEU A 291 -13.11 -11.73 -1.72
C LEU A 291 -12.66 -10.89 -2.92
N ILE A 292 -11.55 -11.27 -3.52
CA ILE A 292 -10.95 -10.58 -4.66
C ILE A 292 -11.07 -11.49 -5.88
N PRO A 293 -11.97 -11.19 -6.83
CA PRO A 293 -11.92 -11.87 -8.12
C PRO A 293 -10.53 -11.73 -8.71
N PHE A 294 -9.92 -12.85 -9.10
CA PHE A 294 -8.55 -12.81 -9.65
C PHE A 294 -8.51 -11.96 -10.91
N ASN A 295 -7.49 -11.11 -11.02
CA ASN A 295 -7.25 -10.29 -12.20
C ASN A 295 -6.10 -10.93 -12.98
N PRO A 296 -6.36 -11.59 -14.12
CA PRO A 296 -5.35 -12.25 -14.91
C PRO A 296 -4.28 -11.27 -15.42
N PHE A 297 -3.06 -11.75 -15.50
CA PHE A 297 -1.94 -11.05 -16.12
C PHE A 297 -1.12 -12.08 -16.94
N PRO A 298 -0.30 -11.66 -17.91
CA PRO A 298 0.49 -12.56 -18.73
C PRO A 298 1.29 -13.58 -17.87
N ASP A 299 1.26 -14.84 -18.25
CA ASP A 299 1.98 -15.96 -17.61
C ASP A 299 1.58 -16.20 -16.13
N SER A 300 0.41 -15.72 -15.68
CA SER A 300 -0.08 -15.95 -14.31
C SER A 300 -0.34 -17.42 -13.99
N GLY A 301 -0.75 -18.20 -15.00
CA GLY A 301 -1.11 -19.62 -14.85
C GLY A 301 -2.40 -19.89 -14.06
N PHE A 302 -3.18 -18.82 -13.76
CA PHE A 302 -4.45 -18.91 -13.03
C PHE A 302 -5.58 -18.24 -13.80
N ASN A 303 -6.81 -18.69 -13.53
CA ASN A 303 -8.04 -18.10 -14.03
C ASN A 303 -8.85 -17.47 -12.91
N ARG A 304 -9.74 -16.55 -13.28
CA ARG A 304 -10.72 -15.94 -12.38
C ARG A 304 -11.86 -16.92 -12.14
N SER A 305 -12.23 -17.14 -10.89
CA SER A 305 -13.44 -17.88 -10.52
C SER A 305 -14.69 -17.23 -11.12
N SER A 306 -15.69 -18.05 -11.47
CA SER A 306 -16.95 -17.54 -12.01
C SER A 306 -17.70 -16.68 -10.97
N PRO A 307 -18.49 -15.70 -11.40
CA PRO A 307 -19.32 -14.90 -10.49
C PRO A 307 -20.21 -15.75 -9.60
N GLU A 308 -20.73 -16.85 -10.13
CA GLU A 308 -21.57 -17.80 -9.39
C GLU A 308 -20.79 -18.53 -8.30
N THR A 309 -19.57 -19.00 -8.60
CA THR A 309 -18.67 -19.62 -7.61
C THR A 309 -18.35 -18.65 -6.48
N ILE A 310 -18.00 -17.40 -6.82
CA ILE A 310 -17.71 -16.35 -5.82
C ILE A 310 -18.95 -16.07 -4.95
N ARG A 311 -20.14 -15.98 -5.55
CA ARG A 311 -21.39 -15.76 -4.82
C ARG A 311 -21.66 -16.88 -3.83
N ARG A 312 -21.59 -18.16 -4.26
CA ARG A 312 -21.79 -19.33 -3.40
C ARG A 312 -20.77 -19.40 -2.27
N PHE A 313 -19.51 -19.10 -2.56
CA PHE A 313 -18.46 -19.02 -1.55
C PHE A 313 -18.77 -17.96 -0.49
N ALA A 314 -19.16 -16.74 -0.93
CA ALA A 314 -19.55 -15.66 -0.03
C ALA A 314 -20.76 -16.03 0.85
N GLU A 315 -21.78 -16.65 0.28
CA GLU A 315 -23.00 -17.08 1.01
C GLU A 315 -22.69 -18.05 2.17
N ILE A 316 -21.74 -18.98 1.99
CA ILE A 316 -21.34 -19.91 3.05
C ILE A 316 -20.77 -19.15 4.24
N LEU A 317 -19.87 -18.20 3.99
CA LEU A 317 -19.27 -17.39 5.03
C LEU A 317 -20.31 -16.46 5.70
N GLN A 318 -21.20 -15.86 4.90
CA GLN A 318 -22.26 -14.99 5.40
C GLN A 318 -23.29 -15.74 6.27
N ARG A 319 -23.68 -16.96 5.88
CA ARG A 319 -24.58 -17.83 6.68
C ARG A 319 -23.97 -18.21 8.03
N ALA A 320 -22.64 -18.19 8.13
CA ALA A 320 -21.92 -18.38 9.39
C ALA A 320 -21.76 -17.06 10.21
N GLY A 321 -22.45 -15.97 9.82
CA GLY A 321 -22.43 -14.70 10.53
C GLY A 321 -21.22 -13.79 10.21
N LEU A 322 -20.42 -14.14 9.21
CA LEU A 322 -19.24 -13.35 8.85
C LEU A 322 -19.59 -12.19 7.91
N THR A 323 -18.96 -11.05 8.12
CA THR A 323 -19.02 -9.96 7.15
C THR A 323 -18.15 -10.30 5.95
N VAL A 324 -18.74 -10.35 4.76
CA VAL A 324 -18.06 -10.67 3.51
C VAL A 324 -18.33 -9.58 2.49
N THR A 325 -17.28 -9.07 1.88
CA THR A 325 -17.35 -8.14 0.75
C THR A 325 -16.68 -8.77 -0.47
N THR A 326 -17.28 -8.64 -1.65
CA THR A 326 -16.62 -8.99 -2.91
C THR A 326 -16.15 -7.71 -3.59
N ARG A 327 -14.87 -7.62 -3.87
CA ARG A 327 -14.30 -6.46 -4.57
C ARG A 327 -14.84 -6.38 -6.00
N LYS A 328 -15.25 -5.18 -6.39
CA LYS A 328 -15.44 -4.87 -7.80
C LYS A 328 -14.06 -4.64 -8.42
N THR A 329 -13.78 -5.29 -9.55
CA THR A 329 -12.58 -4.99 -10.33
C THR A 329 -12.65 -3.53 -10.79
N ARG A 330 -11.58 -2.77 -10.55
CA ARG A 330 -11.44 -1.36 -10.90
C ARG A 330 -10.14 -1.18 -11.68
N GLY A 331 -10.18 -0.31 -12.72
CA GLY A 331 -9.00 -0.01 -13.51
C GLY A 331 -8.43 -1.18 -14.30
N ASP A 332 -9.24 -2.17 -14.66
CA ASP A 332 -8.82 -3.38 -15.40
C ASP A 332 -8.18 -3.01 -16.75
N ALA A 333 -8.78 -2.04 -17.44
CA ALA A 333 -8.30 -1.57 -18.75
C ALA A 333 -6.90 -0.90 -18.72
N ILE A 334 -6.40 -0.53 -17.53
CA ILE A 334 -5.11 0.15 -17.35
C ILE A 334 -4.16 -0.66 -16.44
N ASP A 335 -4.40 -1.96 -16.25
CA ASP A 335 -3.64 -2.85 -15.36
C ASP A 335 -3.47 -2.26 -13.95
N ALA A 336 -4.52 -1.64 -13.41
CA ALA A 336 -4.50 -1.00 -12.09
C ALA A 336 -5.19 -1.84 -11.01
N ALA A 337 -5.70 -3.03 -11.35
CA ALA A 337 -6.38 -3.89 -10.40
C ALA A 337 -5.38 -4.59 -9.45
N CYS A 338 -5.90 -5.05 -8.31
CA CYS A 338 -5.08 -5.75 -7.31
C CYS A 338 -4.40 -6.98 -7.92
N GLY A 339 -3.09 -7.10 -7.67
CA GLY A 339 -2.25 -8.18 -8.20
C GLY A 339 -1.68 -7.94 -9.60
N GLN A 340 -2.15 -6.92 -10.34
CA GLN A 340 -1.67 -6.58 -11.69
C GLN A 340 -0.53 -5.57 -11.71
N LEU A 341 -0.31 -4.83 -10.61
CA LEU A 341 0.69 -3.76 -10.58
C LEU A 341 2.08 -4.30 -10.88
N ALA A 342 2.68 -3.73 -11.89
CA ALA A 342 3.89 -4.24 -12.49
C ALA A 342 4.97 -3.19 -12.73
N GLY A 343 4.89 -1.99 -12.31
CA GLY A 343 5.92 -0.94 -12.41
C GLY A 343 7.08 -1.23 -13.39
N LYS A 344 8.21 -0.56 -13.23
CA LYS A 344 9.47 -0.97 -13.84
C LYS A 344 10.42 -1.41 -12.73
N VAL A 345 10.91 -2.64 -12.76
CA VAL A 345 11.75 -3.22 -11.71
C VAL A 345 12.98 -3.87 -12.31
N SER A 346 14.16 -3.41 -11.90
CA SER A 346 15.42 -4.08 -12.16
C SER A 346 15.63 -5.16 -11.09
N ASP A 347 15.24 -6.41 -11.42
CA ASP A 347 15.25 -7.53 -10.47
C ASP A 347 16.67 -7.89 -10.00
N ARG A 348 16.92 -7.80 -8.69
CA ARG A 348 18.16 -8.26 -8.04
C ARG A 348 18.08 -9.68 -7.52
N THR A 349 16.90 -10.27 -7.47
CA THR A 349 16.69 -11.64 -6.94
C THR A 349 16.89 -12.72 -7.99
N ARG A 350 17.11 -12.35 -9.25
CA ARG A 350 17.22 -13.24 -10.42
C ARG A 350 15.99 -14.14 -10.65
N ARG A 351 14.83 -13.78 -10.12
CA ARG A 351 13.57 -14.51 -10.36
C ARG A 351 13.16 -14.47 -11.83
N THR A 352 13.57 -13.42 -12.54
CA THR A 352 13.32 -13.24 -13.97
C THR A 352 14.39 -13.87 -14.86
N ALA A 353 15.51 -14.31 -14.32
CA ALA A 353 16.68 -14.85 -15.07
C ALA A 353 16.45 -16.16 -15.83
N GLY A 354 15.26 -16.70 -15.88
CA GLY A 354 14.85 -17.82 -16.72
C GLY A 354 13.61 -17.53 -17.56
N ARG A 355 13.02 -16.34 -17.41
CA ARG A 355 11.85 -15.89 -18.17
C ARG A 355 12.29 -14.85 -19.18
N ARG A 356 12.13 -15.12 -20.48
CA ARG A 356 12.29 -14.09 -21.51
C ARG A 356 11.29 -12.97 -21.21
N SER A 357 11.81 -11.81 -20.83
CA SER A 357 11.06 -10.59 -20.62
C SER A 357 10.46 -10.14 -21.95
N THR A 358 9.22 -10.47 -22.18
CA THR A 358 8.40 -9.86 -23.24
C THR A 358 7.07 -9.45 -22.63
N ILE A 359 7.08 -8.37 -21.82
CA ILE A 359 5.87 -7.59 -21.62
C ILE A 359 5.96 -6.46 -22.65
N PRO A 360 5.21 -6.52 -23.77
CA PRO A 360 5.18 -5.41 -24.70
C PRO A 360 4.51 -4.23 -24.01
N LEU A 361 5.22 -3.11 -23.93
CA LEU A 361 4.61 -1.82 -23.66
C LEU A 361 3.57 -1.58 -24.76
N ARG A 362 2.28 -1.64 -24.44
CA ARG A 362 1.27 -1.03 -25.32
C ARG A 362 1.54 0.46 -25.32
N GLU A 363 2.08 0.95 -26.44
CA GLU A 363 2.14 2.36 -26.73
C GLU A 363 0.70 2.89 -26.67
N ALA A 364 0.51 3.99 -25.94
CA ALA A 364 -0.73 4.74 -25.95
C ALA A 364 -0.99 5.15 -27.39
N ALA A 365 -2.04 4.60 -27.99
CA ALA A 365 -2.54 5.08 -29.27
C ALA A 365 -2.95 6.53 -29.08
N SER A 366 -2.32 7.39 -29.86
CA SER A 366 -2.61 8.81 -30.06
C SER A 366 -4.08 9.08 -30.43
#